data_2277d6fe58b15cebccd68154341b898a
#
_entry.id   2277d6fe58b15cebccd68154341b898a
#
_cell.length_a   1.000
_cell.length_b   1.000
_cell.length_c   1.000
_cell.angle_alpha   90.00
_cell.angle_beta   90.00
_cell.angle_gamma   90.00
#
_symmetry.space_group_name_H-M   'P 1'
#
loop_
_entity.id
_entity.type
_entity.pdbx_description
1 polymer ?
#
loop_
_entity_poly.entity_id
_entity_poly.type
_entity_poly.pdbx_seq_one_letter_code
_entity_poly.pdbx_strand_id
1 'polypeptide(L)'
;MIVFDNVTITFGNGTKGLSDISFAVGEGEFVIVEGHSGAGKTSMMRAVIKDLPLSKGKIVIEGDDISKISAKNLPLLRRKISVIFQDFKLLMDRTIAENIDLALDIIGLEGEVVEKRRKELLDLTGLAGKEDYFPKQLSGGEVQRVAIARALAPQPKVLFADEPTGNLDAKTGMSIIKLLQDINEAGTTVVMATHDLELVKDLKLRRIRLDHGELAHDSGAHHHHSKSDTPKEDKKDENVEESK
;
A
#
# COMPACT_ATOMS: atom_id res chain seq x y z
N MET A 1 -6.61 -4.06 7.88
CA MET A 1 -5.34 -3.92 8.65
C MET A 1 -4.20 -4.63 7.93
N ILE A 2 -3.01 -4.02 7.92
CA ILE A 2 -1.79 -4.58 7.33
C ILE A 2 -0.77 -4.77 8.46
N VAL A 3 -0.11 -5.92 8.53
CA VAL A 3 0.94 -6.19 9.54
C VAL A 3 2.19 -6.70 8.83
N PHE A 4 3.29 -6.03 9.05
CA PHE A 4 4.64 -6.51 8.76
C PHE A 4 5.22 -7.11 10.04
N ASP A 5 5.67 -8.35 10.00
CA ASP A 5 6.18 -9.09 11.17
C ASP A 5 7.56 -9.69 10.82
N ASN A 6 8.61 -9.05 11.32
CA ASN A 6 10.03 -9.39 11.14
C ASN A 6 10.42 -9.60 9.65
N VAL A 7 9.90 -8.73 8.79
CA VAL A 7 10.05 -8.85 7.33
C VAL A 7 11.46 -8.52 6.89
N THR A 8 12.10 -9.48 6.21
CA THR A 8 13.41 -9.33 5.58
C THR A 8 13.32 -9.71 4.09
N ILE A 9 13.93 -8.90 3.24
CA ILE A 9 14.07 -9.15 1.81
C ILE A 9 15.55 -9.05 1.46
N THR A 10 16.11 -10.14 0.91
CA THR A 10 17.48 -10.18 0.42
C THR A 10 17.46 -10.52 -1.06
N PHE A 11 18.11 -9.69 -1.87
CA PHE A 11 18.25 -9.92 -3.31
C PHE A 11 19.31 -11.01 -3.60
N GLY A 12 19.29 -11.58 -4.81
CA GLY A 12 20.20 -12.64 -5.22
C GLY A 12 21.70 -12.29 -5.16
N ASN A 13 22.03 -10.99 -5.17
CA ASN A 13 23.39 -10.48 -4.99
C ASN A 13 23.78 -10.27 -3.51
N GLY A 14 22.93 -10.68 -2.56
CA GLY A 14 23.14 -10.52 -1.12
C GLY A 14 22.76 -9.15 -0.55
N THR A 15 22.38 -8.19 -1.38
CA THR A 15 21.92 -6.87 -0.90
C THR A 15 20.58 -7.01 -0.19
N LYS A 16 20.43 -6.35 0.97
CA LYS A 16 19.16 -6.31 1.69
C LYS A 16 18.28 -5.18 1.15
N GLY A 17 17.06 -5.54 0.72
CA GLY A 17 16.01 -4.57 0.38
C GLY A 17 15.21 -4.14 1.61
N LEU A 18 14.98 -5.07 2.56
CA LEU A 18 14.41 -4.83 3.88
C LEU A 18 15.12 -5.71 4.90
N SER A 19 15.24 -5.24 6.14
CA SER A 19 15.94 -5.93 7.22
C SER A 19 15.13 -5.83 8.51
N ASP A 20 14.43 -6.92 8.85
CA ASP A 20 13.74 -7.12 10.12
C ASP A 20 12.72 -6.02 10.47
N ILE A 21 11.94 -5.55 9.48
CA ILE A 21 10.94 -4.51 9.73
C ILE A 21 9.65 -5.09 10.33
N SER A 22 9.16 -4.42 11.37
CA SER A 22 7.90 -4.78 12.03
C SER A 22 7.09 -3.51 12.33
N PHE A 23 5.90 -3.42 11.76
CA PHE A 23 4.89 -2.39 12.05
C PHE A 23 3.52 -2.85 11.57
N ALA A 24 2.48 -2.15 12.00
CA ALA A 24 1.13 -2.40 11.53
C ALA A 24 0.48 -1.10 11.04
N VAL A 25 -0.39 -1.20 10.03
CA VAL A 25 -1.23 -0.10 9.53
C VAL A 25 -2.68 -0.47 9.80
N GLY A 26 -3.42 0.42 10.45
CA GLY A 26 -4.84 0.25 10.75
C GLY A 26 -5.73 0.31 9.50
N GLU A 27 -6.95 -0.19 9.62
CA GLU A 27 -7.97 -0.02 8.58
C GLU A 27 -8.39 1.45 8.52
N GLY A 28 -8.50 1.99 7.30
CA GLY A 28 -8.83 3.40 7.07
C GLY A 28 -7.71 4.38 7.47
N GLU A 29 -6.52 3.91 7.84
CA GLU A 29 -5.40 4.77 8.18
C GLU A 29 -4.72 5.31 6.91
N PHE A 30 -4.27 6.58 6.96
CA PHE A 30 -3.35 7.14 5.97
C PHE A 30 -1.95 7.23 6.59
N VAL A 31 -1.00 6.47 6.03
CA VAL A 31 0.39 6.43 6.51
C VAL A 31 1.34 6.91 5.43
N ILE A 32 2.28 7.75 5.81
CA ILE A 32 3.41 8.17 4.95
C ILE A 32 4.62 7.30 5.29
N VAL A 33 5.17 6.62 4.28
CA VAL A 33 6.45 5.91 4.37
C VAL A 33 7.52 6.77 3.76
N GLU A 34 8.37 7.35 4.60
CA GLU A 34 9.43 8.25 4.20
C GLU A 34 10.81 7.56 4.20
N GLY A 35 11.73 8.06 3.40
CA GLY A 35 13.11 7.57 3.33
C GLY A 35 13.77 8.00 2.02
N HIS A 36 15.11 8.05 2.02
CA HIS A 36 15.88 8.37 0.82
C HIS A 36 15.67 7.34 -0.31
N SER A 37 16.17 7.64 -1.50
CA SER A 37 16.18 6.66 -2.60
C SER A 37 16.99 5.43 -2.17
N GLY A 38 16.44 4.23 -2.41
CA GLY A 38 17.04 2.97 -1.97
C GLY A 38 16.77 2.58 -0.50
N ALA A 39 16.00 3.36 0.27
CA ALA A 39 15.66 3.03 1.66
C ALA A 39 14.78 1.76 1.84
N GLY A 40 14.27 1.16 0.75
CA GLY A 40 13.45 -0.06 0.81
C GLY A 40 11.97 0.15 0.53
N LYS A 41 11.49 1.39 0.30
CA LYS A 41 10.08 1.73 0.09
C LYS A 41 9.42 0.92 -1.04
N THR A 42 10.02 0.92 -2.23
CA THR A 42 9.54 0.15 -3.39
C THR A 42 9.63 -1.37 -3.14
N SER A 43 10.67 -1.85 -2.44
CA SER A 43 10.80 -3.26 -2.07
C SER A 43 9.65 -3.70 -1.16
N MET A 44 9.27 -2.87 -0.21
CA MET A 44 8.14 -3.10 0.68
C MET A 44 6.82 -3.23 -0.12
N MET A 45 6.56 -2.29 -1.04
CA MET A 45 5.34 -2.32 -1.87
C MET A 45 5.29 -3.53 -2.80
N ARG A 46 6.40 -3.89 -3.42
CA ARG A 46 6.49 -5.08 -4.28
C ARG A 46 6.29 -6.38 -3.51
N ALA A 47 6.74 -6.44 -2.26
CA ALA A 47 6.50 -7.59 -1.39
C ALA A 47 5.01 -7.78 -1.07
N VAL A 48 4.28 -6.68 -0.81
CA VAL A 48 2.84 -6.71 -0.48
C VAL A 48 2.00 -7.34 -1.60
N ILE A 49 2.33 -7.09 -2.86
CA ILE A 49 1.64 -7.70 -4.03
C ILE A 49 2.26 -9.03 -4.48
N LYS A 50 3.19 -9.58 -3.68
CA LYS A 50 3.95 -10.81 -4.01
C LYS A 50 4.70 -10.75 -5.35
N ASP A 51 5.18 -9.58 -5.71
CA ASP A 51 6.11 -9.40 -6.84
C ASP A 51 7.57 -9.61 -6.41
N LEU A 52 7.83 -9.53 -5.11
CA LEU A 52 9.12 -9.77 -4.49
C LEU A 52 8.95 -10.76 -3.32
N PRO A 53 9.66 -11.89 -3.30
CA PRO A 53 9.54 -12.87 -2.22
C PRO A 53 10.19 -12.38 -0.93
N LEU A 54 9.62 -12.75 0.21
CA LEU A 54 10.23 -12.53 1.52
C LEU A 54 11.34 -13.57 1.76
N SER A 55 12.48 -13.12 2.32
CA SER A 55 13.54 -14.02 2.81
C SER A 55 13.25 -14.53 4.22
N LYS A 56 12.59 -13.69 5.05
CA LYS A 56 12.14 -14.01 6.41
C LYS A 56 10.89 -13.19 6.75
N GLY A 57 10.20 -13.61 7.82
CA GLY A 57 9.03 -12.93 8.34
C GLY A 57 7.77 -13.21 7.54
N LYS A 58 6.73 -12.44 7.80
CA LYS A 58 5.44 -12.52 7.10
C LYS A 58 4.80 -11.15 6.96
N ILE A 59 3.93 -11.03 5.97
CA ILE A 59 3.04 -9.88 5.82
C ILE A 59 1.62 -10.42 5.89
N VAL A 60 0.79 -9.83 6.77
CA VAL A 60 -0.62 -10.18 6.92
C VAL A 60 -1.46 -9.01 6.44
N ILE A 61 -2.46 -9.28 5.59
CA ILE A 61 -3.37 -8.27 5.06
C ILE A 61 -4.79 -8.79 5.21
N GLU A 62 -5.63 -8.02 5.91
CA GLU A 62 -7.03 -8.41 6.19
C GLU A 62 -7.12 -9.80 6.86
N GLY A 63 -6.15 -10.15 7.70
CA GLY A 63 -6.07 -11.44 8.39
C GLY A 63 -5.41 -12.56 7.57
N ASP A 64 -5.19 -12.37 6.28
CA ASP A 64 -4.56 -13.35 5.39
C ASP A 64 -3.03 -13.18 5.38
N ASP A 65 -2.27 -14.21 5.76
CA ASP A 65 -0.82 -14.24 5.56
C ASP A 65 -0.53 -14.40 4.06
N ILE A 66 -0.05 -13.30 3.45
CA ILE A 66 0.16 -13.26 1.99
C ILE A 66 1.26 -14.24 1.54
N SER A 67 2.19 -14.63 2.41
CA SER A 67 3.25 -15.59 2.07
C SER A 67 2.65 -16.97 1.70
N LYS A 68 1.53 -17.34 2.34
CA LYS A 68 0.83 -18.61 2.16
C LYS A 68 -0.16 -18.63 1.00
N ILE A 69 -0.47 -17.46 0.41
CA ILE A 69 -1.40 -17.38 -0.70
C ILE A 69 -0.80 -18.07 -1.93
N SER A 70 -1.51 -19.07 -2.47
CA SER A 70 -1.09 -19.77 -3.69
C SER A 70 -1.17 -18.87 -4.93
N ALA A 71 -0.43 -19.22 -5.99
CA ALA A 71 -0.48 -18.49 -7.27
C ALA A 71 -1.91 -18.39 -7.83
N LYS A 72 -2.76 -19.42 -7.63
CA LYS A 72 -4.17 -19.43 -8.04
C LYS A 72 -4.98 -18.32 -7.35
N ASN A 73 -4.69 -18.01 -6.10
CA ASN A 73 -5.41 -17.04 -5.29
C ASN A 73 -4.78 -15.62 -5.33
N LEU A 74 -3.64 -15.46 -6.00
CA LEU A 74 -2.98 -14.17 -6.14
C LEU A 74 -3.83 -13.09 -6.81
N PRO A 75 -4.67 -13.37 -7.82
CA PRO A 75 -5.60 -12.38 -8.36
C PRO A 75 -6.59 -11.86 -7.33
N LEU A 76 -7.06 -12.70 -6.39
CA LEU A 76 -7.99 -12.28 -5.33
C LEU A 76 -7.31 -11.34 -4.33
N LEU A 77 -6.04 -11.60 -3.99
CA LEU A 77 -5.25 -10.67 -3.18
C LEU A 77 -5.11 -9.31 -3.89
N ARG A 78 -4.73 -9.33 -5.17
CA ARG A 78 -4.52 -8.12 -5.97
C ARG A 78 -5.79 -7.31 -6.27
N ARG A 79 -6.98 -7.87 -6.03
CA ARG A 79 -8.24 -7.11 -6.04
C ARG A 79 -8.44 -6.32 -4.73
N LYS A 80 -7.93 -6.85 -3.61
CA LYS A 80 -8.01 -6.17 -2.29
C LYS A 80 -6.96 -5.06 -2.15
N ILE A 81 -5.87 -5.14 -2.92
CA ILE A 81 -4.70 -4.27 -2.80
C ILE A 81 -4.37 -3.71 -4.18
N SER A 82 -4.33 -2.40 -4.29
CA SER A 82 -3.86 -1.74 -5.50
C SER A 82 -2.56 -0.99 -5.25
N VAL A 83 -1.75 -0.87 -6.29
CA VAL A 83 -0.48 -0.13 -6.25
C VAL A 83 -0.45 0.89 -7.38
N ILE A 84 -0.17 2.13 -7.03
CA ILE A 84 0.19 3.19 -7.96
C ILE A 84 1.72 3.21 -8.02
N PHE A 85 2.29 2.92 -9.19
CA PHE A 85 3.73 2.89 -9.40
C PHE A 85 4.24 4.26 -9.84
N GLN A 86 5.49 4.57 -9.52
CA GLN A 86 6.16 5.81 -9.90
C GLN A 86 6.18 6.04 -11.42
N ASP A 87 6.27 4.99 -12.22
CA ASP A 87 6.28 5.01 -13.69
C ASP A 87 4.88 4.82 -14.33
N PHE A 88 3.82 5.01 -13.55
CA PHE A 88 2.40 4.95 -13.91
C PHE A 88 1.93 3.59 -14.46
N LYS A 89 2.76 2.83 -15.18
CA LYS A 89 2.41 1.56 -15.85
C LYS A 89 1.15 1.63 -16.72
N LEU A 90 0.90 2.79 -17.35
CA LEU A 90 -0.23 2.95 -18.27
C LEU A 90 0.08 2.34 -19.64
N LEU A 91 -0.97 1.87 -20.31
CA LEU A 91 -0.92 1.45 -21.70
C LEU A 91 -0.96 2.71 -22.57
N MET A 92 0.20 3.08 -23.13
CA MET A 92 0.39 4.35 -23.84
C MET A 92 -0.27 4.39 -25.23
N ASP A 93 -0.68 3.23 -25.76
CA ASP A 93 -1.40 2.99 -27.01
C ASP A 93 -2.91 2.80 -26.82
N ARG A 94 -3.40 2.98 -25.61
CA ARG A 94 -4.79 2.91 -25.22
C ARG A 94 -5.28 4.25 -24.69
N THR A 95 -6.58 4.51 -24.87
CA THR A 95 -7.22 5.71 -24.32
C THR A 95 -7.31 5.62 -22.79
N ILE A 96 -7.71 6.73 -22.14
CA ILE A 96 -7.97 6.76 -20.69
C ILE A 96 -9.08 5.76 -20.34
N ALA A 97 -10.18 5.79 -21.11
CA ALA A 97 -11.29 4.84 -20.91
C ALA A 97 -10.78 3.38 -20.96
N GLU A 98 -10.05 3.01 -22.01
CA GLU A 98 -9.50 1.67 -22.19
C GLU A 98 -8.50 1.26 -21.10
N ASN A 99 -7.73 2.19 -20.54
CA ASN A 99 -6.83 1.93 -19.41
C ASN A 99 -7.61 1.60 -18.12
N ILE A 100 -8.75 2.25 -17.89
CA ILE A 100 -9.62 2.00 -16.74
C ILE A 100 -10.43 0.73 -16.96
N ASP A 101 -11.01 0.57 -18.15
CA ASP A 101 -11.87 -0.58 -18.51
C ASP A 101 -11.13 -1.90 -18.38
N LEU A 102 -9.85 -1.95 -18.79
CA LEU A 102 -9.03 -3.14 -18.59
C LEU A 102 -9.01 -3.62 -17.12
N ALA A 103 -8.94 -2.69 -16.17
CA ALA A 103 -8.96 -3.05 -14.77
C ALA A 103 -10.35 -3.51 -14.31
N LEU A 104 -11.41 -2.95 -14.88
CA LEU A 104 -12.80 -3.38 -14.64
C LEU A 104 -13.08 -4.74 -15.24
N ASP A 105 -12.59 -5.02 -16.44
CA ASP A 105 -12.72 -6.32 -17.12
C ASP A 105 -12.02 -7.44 -16.33
N ILE A 106 -10.81 -7.17 -15.80
CA ILE A 106 -10.04 -8.13 -14.97
C ILE A 106 -10.82 -8.56 -13.73
N ILE A 107 -11.66 -7.69 -13.17
CA ILE A 107 -12.49 -8.03 -12.03
C ILE A 107 -13.85 -8.64 -12.44
N GLY A 108 -14.13 -8.75 -13.75
CA GLY A 108 -15.31 -9.40 -14.30
C GLY A 108 -16.55 -8.50 -14.38
N LEU A 109 -16.38 -7.18 -14.47
CA LEU A 109 -17.49 -6.27 -14.76
C LEU A 109 -17.72 -6.18 -16.27
N GLU A 110 -18.97 -6.05 -16.70
CA GLU A 110 -19.36 -6.00 -18.11
C GLU A 110 -20.48 -4.97 -18.34
N GLY A 111 -20.61 -4.52 -19.59
CA GLY A 111 -21.73 -3.71 -20.06
C GLY A 111 -21.89 -2.37 -19.32
N GLU A 112 -23.12 -2.01 -19.01
CA GLU A 112 -23.47 -0.73 -18.39
C GLU A 112 -22.79 -0.50 -17.02
N VAL A 113 -22.42 -1.58 -16.30
CA VAL A 113 -21.73 -1.47 -15.03
C VAL A 113 -20.31 -0.91 -15.21
N VAL A 114 -19.61 -1.30 -16.28
CA VAL A 114 -18.31 -0.76 -16.66
C VAL A 114 -18.41 0.74 -16.96
N GLU A 115 -19.38 1.14 -17.79
CA GLU A 115 -19.58 2.54 -18.17
C GLU A 115 -19.89 3.42 -16.94
N LYS A 116 -20.76 2.96 -16.08
CA LYS A 116 -21.11 3.67 -14.85
C LYS A 116 -19.89 3.81 -13.95
N ARG A 117 -19.17 2.71 -13.71
CA ARG A 117 -18.01 2.72 -12.82
C ARG A 117 -16.86 3.56 -13.38
N ARG A 118 -16.59 3.48 -14.68
CA ARG A 118 -15.62 4.34 -15.36
C ARG A 118 -15.96 5.81 -15.16
N LYS A 119 -17.22 6.20 -15.38
CA LYS A 119 -17.66 7.58 -15.18
C LYS A 119 -17.43 8.05 -13.74
N GLU A 120 -17.81 7.26 -12.75
CA GLU A 120 -17.56 7.58 -11.33
C GLU A 120 -16.06 7.80 -11.05
N LEU A 121 -15.18 6.96 -11.63
CA LEU A 121 -13.73 7.08 -11.46
C LEU A 121 -13.16 8.33 -12.13
N LEU A 122 -13.65 8.66 -13.32
CA LEU A 122 -13.25 9.87 -14.05
C LEU A 122 -13.71 11.14 -13.33
N ASP A 123 -14.93 11.16 -12.82
CA ASP A 123 -15.46 12.27 -12.01
C ASP A 123 -14.62 12.45 -10.74
N LEU A 124 -14.37 11.36 -9.98
CA LEU A 124 -13.58 11.37 -8.74
C LEU A 124 -12.16 11.90 -8.97
N THR A 125 -11.54 11.52 -10.09
CA THR A 125 -10.15 11.90 -10.38
C THR A 125 -10.04 13.21 -11.17
N GLY A 126 -11.17 13.86 -11.52
CA GLY A 126 -11.21 15.13 -12.26
C GLY A 126 -10.78 14.99 -13.71
N LEU A 127 -11.11 13.85 -14.34
CA LEU A 127 -10.80 13.52 -15.74
C LEU A 127 -12.05 13.43 -16.62
N ALA A 128 -13.20 13.88 -16.14
CA ALA A 128 -14.44 13.91 -16.94
C ALA A 128 -14.25 14.62 -18.27
N GLY A 129 -14.74 14.04 -19.36
CA GLY A 129 -14.61 14.56 -20.72
C GLY A 129 -13.26 14.30 -21.38
N LYS A 130 -12.41 13.44 -20.76
CA LYS A 130 -11.11 13.03 -21.33
C LYS A 130 -11.00 11.54 -21.65
N GLU A 131 -12.13 10.87 -21.73
CA GLU A 131 -12.25 9.42 -21.93
C GLU A 131 -11.47 8.93 -23.15
N ASP A 132 -11.56 9.68 -24.26
CA ASP A 132 -10.98 9.33 -25.55
C ASP A 132 -9.54 9.83 -25.74
N TYR A 133 -8.98 10.53 -24.74
CA TYR A 133 -7.60 10.99 -24.81
C TYR A 133 -6.64 9.83 -24.55
N PHE A 134 -5.48 9.88 -25.20
CA PHE A 134 -4.36 8.98 -24.90
C PHE A 134 -3.45 9.58 -23.82
N PRO A 135 -2.74 8.76 -23.05
CA PRO A 135 -1.84 9.26 -22.00
C PRO A 135 -0.81 10.30 -22.50
N LYS A 136 -0.37 10.18 -23.75
CA LYS A 136 0.57 11.13 -24.40
C LYS A 136 0.02 12.55 -24.56
N GLN A 137 -1.29 12.72 -24.50
CA GLN A 137 -1.98 14.01 -24.68
C GLN A 137 -2.23 14.72 -23.35
N LEU A 138 -1.84 14.09 -22.23
CA LEU A 138 -2.10 14.57 -20.89
C LEU A 138 -0.87 15.22 -20.26
N SER A 139 -1.10 16.16 -19.35
CA SER A 139 -0.08 16.62 -18.39
C SER A 139 0.32 15.52 -17.43
N GLY A 140 1.51 15.63 -16.79
CA GLY A 140 1.98 14.65 -15.83
C GLY A 140 1.01 14.41 -14.67
N GLY A 141 0.36 15.47 -14.17
CA GLY A 141 -0.66 15.35 -13.12
C GLY A 141 -1.91 14.61 -13.58
N GLU A 142 -2.34 14.79 -14.84
CA GLU A 142 -3.47 14.05 -15.40
C GLU A 142 -3.12 12.58 -15.63
N VAL A 143 -1.91 12.28 -16.10
CA VAL A 143 -1.39 10.90 -16.22
C VAL A 143 -1.43 10.20 -14.85
N GLN A 144 -1.00 10.90 -13.79
CA GLN A 144 -1.07 10.39 -12.42
C GLN A 144 -2.51 10.11 -11.98
N ARG A 145 -3.45 11.02 -12.31
CA ARG A 145 -4.88 10.83 -12.00
C ARG A 145 -5.48 9.63 -12.73
N VAL A 146 -5.06 9.34 -13.98
CA VAL A 146 -5.45 8.10 -14.69
C VAL A 146 -4.92 6.87 -13.97
N ALA A 147 -3.66 6.88 -13.52
CA ALA A 147 -3.09 5.76 -12.76
C ALA A 147 -3.85 5.53 -11.45
N ILE A 148 -4.27 6.60 -10.76
CA ILE A 148 -5.12 6.51 -9.56
C ILE A 148 -6.49 5.95 -9.91
N ALA A 149 -7.17 6.45 -10.95
CA ALA A 149 -8.48 5.96 -11.39
C ALA A 149 -8.44 4.45 -11.67
N ARG A 150 -7.43 3.99 -12.42
CA ARG A 150 -7.22 2.57 -12.71
C ARG A 150 -6.96 1.75 -11.45
N ALA A 151 -6.17 2.27 -10.52
CA ALA A 151 -5.90 1.58 -9.25
C ALA A 151 -7.16 1.45 -8.37
N LEU A 152 -8.11 2.39 -8.48
CA LEU A 152 -9.38 2.37 -7.75
C LEU A 152 -10.46 1.52 -8.41
N ALA A 153 -10.26 1.08 -9.65
CA ALA A 153 -11.25 0.29 -10.39
C ALA A 153 -11.74 -0.94 -9.60
N PRO A 154 -10.86 -1.77 -8.97
CA PRO A 154 -11.29 -2.94 -8.21
C PRO A 154 -11.85 -2.61 -6.81
N GLN A 155 -12.03 -1.34 -6.43
CA GLN A 155 -12.45 -0.92 -5.09
C GLN A 155 -11.56 -1.50 -3.99
N PRO A 156 -10.25 -1.25 -4.03
CA PRO A 156 -9.31 -1.88 -3.11
C PRO A 156 -9.54 -1.44 -1.67
N LYS A 157 -9.29 -2.36 -0.72
CA LYS A 157 -9.26 -2.04 0.71
C LYS A 157 -8.00 -1.26 1.08
N VAL A 158 -6.92 -1.50 0.34
CA VAL A 158 -5.62 -0.87 0.56
C VAL A 158 -5.07 -0.33 -0.75
N LEU A 159 -4.65 0.92 -0.74
CA LEU A 159 -3.99 1.60 -1.84
C LEU A 159 -2.56 1.95 -1.43
N PHE A 160 -1.59 1.34 -2.09
CA PHE A 160 -0.19 1.75 -2.00
C PHE A 160 0.13 2.74 -3.11
N ALA A 161 0.82 3.84 -2.80
CA ALA A 161 1.28 4.82 -3.77
C ALA A 161 2.80 5.00 -3.65
N ASP A 162 3.54 4.56 -4.67
CA ASP A 162 5.00 4.66 -4.73
C ASP A 162 5.41 5.95 -5.45
N GLU A 163 5.88 6.93 -4.67
CA GLU A 163 6.33 8.25 -5.15
C GLU A 163 5.29 8.94 -6.07
N PRO A 164 4.01 9.05 -5.65
CA PRO A 164 2.93 9.49 -6.55
C PRO A 164 3.05 10.95 -6.99
N THR A 165 3.99 11.70 -6.42
CA THR A 165 4.23 13.12 -6.70
C THR A 165 5.63 13.39 -7.26
N GLY A 166 6.48 12.37 -7.39
CA GLY A 166 7.91 12.52 -7.65
C GLY A 166 8.29 13.21 -8.99
N ASN A 167 7.37 13.26 -9.96
CA ASN A 167 7.57 13.88 -11.27
C ASN A 167 6.67 15.12 -11.49
N LEU A 168 6.11 15.69 -10.42
CA LEU A 168 5.13 16.76 -10.48
C LEU A 168 5.67 18.03 -9.80
N ASP A 169 5.19 19.18 -10.24
CA ASP A 169 5.41 20.43 -9.49
C ASP A 169 4.66 20.39 -8.13
N ALA A 170 5.10 21.20 -7.18
CA ALA A 170 4.57 21.19 -5.83
C ALA A 170 3.04 21.42 -5.77
N LYS A 171 2.49 22.31 -6.61
CA LYS A 171 1.05 22.58 -6.66
C LYS A 171 0.27 21.36 -7.15
N THR A 172 0.73 20.76 -8.23
CA THR A 172 0.14 19.54 -8.79
C THR A 172 0.30 18.37 -7.81
N GLY A 173 1.47 18.22 -7.19
CA GLY A 173 1.73 17.21 -6.15
C GLY A 173 0.76 17.32 -4.98
N MET A 174 0.53 18.53 -4.43
CA MET A 174 -0.47 18.74 -3.38
C MET A 174 -1.87 18.37 -3.81
N SER A 175 -2.25 18.60 -5.08
CA SER A 175 -3.56 18.18 -5.58
C SER A 175 -3.72 16.66 -5.66
N ILE A 176 -2.63 15.92 -5.91
CA ILE A 176 -2.62 14.45 -5.87
C ILE A 176 -2.70 13.95 -4.42
N ILE A 177 -1.96 14.55 -3.50
CA ILE A 177 -2.05 14.20 -2.07
C ILE A 177 -3.47 14.40 -1.56
N LYS A 178 -4.10 15.54 -1.90
CA LYS A 178 -5.48 15.80 -1.52
C LYS A 178 -6.42 14.72 -2.09
N LEU A 179 -6.29 14.35 -3.34
CA LEU A 179 -7.07 13.26 -3.93
C LEU A 179 -6.88 11.94 -3.16
N LEU A 180 -5.65 11.62 -2.74
CA LEU A 180 -5.39 10.43 -1.91
C LEU A 180 -6.03 10.55 -0.52
N GLN A 181 -6.10 11.75 0.06
CA GLN A 181 -6.83 11.99 1.31
C GLN A 181 -8.35 11.81 1.14
N ASP A 182 -8.93 12.35 0.07
CA ASP A 182 -10.36 12.17 -0.24
C ASP A 182 -10.70 10.67 -0.41
N ILE A 183 -9.82 9.89 -1.06
CA ILE A 183 -9.93 8.43 -1.20
C ILE A 183 -9.85 7.73 0.17
N ASN A 184 -8.97 8.18 1.03
CA ASN A 184 -8.83 7.65 2.38
C ASN A 184 -10.06 7.95 3.24
N GLU A 185 -10.58 9.18 3.21
CA GLU A 185 -11.81 9.60 3.89
C GLU A 185 -13.02 8.77 3.44
N ALA A 186 -13.02 8.30 2.17
CA ALA A 186 -14.02 7.37 1.65
C ALA A 186 -13.85 5.91 2.16
N GLY A 187 -12.85 5.64 3.01
CA GLY A 187 -12.66 4.37 3.73
C GLY A 187 -11.54 3.47 3.19
N THR A 188 -10.79 3.88 2.16
CA THR A 188 -9.63 3.12 1.68
C THR A 188 -8.41 3.39 2.57
N THR A 189 -7.73 2.35 3.06
CA THR A 189 -6.43 2.48 3.73
C THR A 189 -5.38 2.93 2.71
N VAL A 190 -4.62 4.00 3.00
CA VAL A 190 -3.62 4.55 2.08
C VAL A 190 -2.23 4.46 2.70
N VAL A 191 -1.27 3.90 1.94
CA VAL A 191 0.15 3.88 2.29
C VAL A 191 0.92 4.57 1.18
N MET A 192 1.36 5.80 1.43
CA MET A 192 2.08 6.62 0.45
C MET A 192 3.58 6.66 0.76
N ALA A 193 4.41 6.14 -0.14
CA ALA A 193 5.84 6.31 -0.07
C ALA A 193 6.28 7.61 -0.74
N THR A 194 7.17 8.35 -0.10
CA THR A 194 7.78 9.54 -0.69
C THR A 194 9.18 9.82 -0.12
N HIS A 195 10.01 10.49 -0.89
CA HIS A 195 11.24 11.10 -0.44
C HIS A 195 11.13 12.64 -0.36
N ASP A 196 10.03 13.22 -0.86
CA ASP A 196 9.75 14.66 -0.78
C ASP A 196 9.12 15.00 0.57
N LEU A 197 9.99 15.24 1.56
CA LEU A 197 9.58 15.56 2.92
C LEU A 197 8.99 16.97 3.03
N GLU A 198 9.40 17.91 2.15
CA GLU A 198 8.87 19.26 2.13
C GLU A 198 7.39 19.30 1.73
N LEU A 199 7.01 18.49 0.74
CA LEU A 199 5.63 18.40 0.26
C LEU A 199 4.66 17.86 1.33
N VAL A 200 5.15 17.00 2.23
CA VAL A 200 4.32 16.34 3.24
C VAL A 200 4.51 16.87 4.66
N LYS A 201 5.40 17.88 4.88
CA LYS A 201 5.81 18.31 6.23
C LYS A 201 4.65 18.79 7.11
N ASP A 202 3.67 19.49 6.51
CA ASP A 202 2.55 20.08 7.23
C ASP A 202 1.36 19.12 7.39
N LEU A 203 1.44 17.92 6.82
CA LEU A 203 0.39 16.91 6.93
C LEU A 203 0.46 16.24 8.31
N LYS A 204 -0.66 16.28 9.04
CA LYS A 204 -0.80 15.61 10.34
C LYS A 204 -1.12 14.12 10.17
N LEU A 205 -0.25 13.40 9.48
CA LEU A 205 -0.39 11.98 9.20
C LEU A 205 0.71 11.20 9.90
N ARG A 206 0.45 9.94 10.21
CA ARG A 206 1.46 9.01 10.74
C ARG A 206 2.60 8.83 9.74
N ARG A 207 3.82 8.82 10.25
CA ARG A 207 5.05 8.69 9.45
C ARG A 207 5.84 7.49 9.90
N ILE A 208 6.20 6.66 8.94
CA ILE A 208 7.10 5.52 9.09
C ILE A 208 8.35 5.85 8.29
N ARG A 209 9.51 5.95 8.96
CA ARG A 209 10.77 6.21 8.29
C ARG A 209 11.54 4.91 8.09
N LEU A 210 11.86 4.63 6.82
CA LEU A 210 12.80 3.57 6.45
C LEU A 210 14.18 4.18 6.17
N ASP A 211 15.21 3.52 6.66
CA ASP A 211 16.60 3.86 6.39
C ASP A 211 17.40 2.58 6.14
N HIS A 212 18.08 2.49 4.99
CA HIS A 212 18.85 1.30 4.57
C HIS A 212 18.12 -0.05 4.75
N GLY A 213 16.81 -0.06 4.52
CA GLY A 213 15.95 -1.25 4.65
C GLY A 213 15.48 -1.54 6.08
N GLU A 214 15.82 -0.71 7.05
CA GLU A 214 15.41 -0.85 8.45
C GLU A 214 14.34 0.16 8.84
N LEU A 215 13.56 -0.14 9.88
CA LEU A 215 12.59 0.77 10.46
C LEU A 215 13.32 1.74 11.40
N ALA A 216 13.59 2.96 10.95
CA ALA A 216 14.26 3.97 11.73
C ALA A 216 13.34 4.71 12.70
N HIS A 217 12.08 4.94 12.33
CA HIS A 217 11.10 5.65 13.16
C HIS A 217 9.67 5.30 12.74
N ASP A 218 8.76 5.29 13.73
CA ASP A 218 7.33 5.21 13.54
C ASP A 218 6.63 6.15 14.53
N SER A 219 5.99 7.21 14.03
CA SER A 219 5.31 8.20 14.86
C SER A 219 4.04 7.69 15.53
N GLY A 220 3.54 6.50 15.12
CA GLY A 220 2.34 5.85 15.66
C GLY A 220 2.63 4.66 16.58
N ALA A 221 3.90 4.38 16.93
CA ALA A 221 4.33 3.18 17.67
C ALA A 221 3.79 3.01 19.11
N HIS A 222 2.94 3.92 19.60
CA HIS A 222 2.42 3.87 20.97
C HIS A 222 1.26 2.86 21.20
N HIS A 223 0.84 2.05 20.22
CA HIS A 223 -0.38 1.25 20.37
C HIS A 223 -0.30 -0.26 20.14
N HIS A 224 0.86 -0.89 19.95
CA HIS A 224 0.92 -2.34 19.82
C HIS A 224 2.13 -2.99 20.52
N HIS A 225 2.16 -2.89 21.86
CA HIS A 225 2.76 -3.97 22.65
C HIS A 225 1.63 -4.95 23.03
N SER A 226 1.42 -5.95 22.23
CA SER A 226 0.69 -7.13 22.64
C SER A 226 1.53 -7.83 23.71
N LYS A 227 1.15 -7.65 24.97
CA LYS A 227 1.63 -8.49 26.06
C LYS A 227 1.22 -9.91 25.71
N SER A 228 2.20 -10.76 25.44
CA SER A 228 2.03 -12.20 25.57
C SER A 228 1.93 -12.50 27.04
N ASP A 229 0.70 -12.53 27.58
CA ASP A 229 0.42 -13.12 28.87
C ASP A 229 0.62 -14.64 28.77
N THR A 230 1.81 -15.08 29.13
CA THR A 230 2.04 -16.47 29.46
C THR A 230 1.52 -16.66 30.91
N PRO A 231 0.57 -17.55 31.17
CA PRO A 231 0.16 -17.87 32.55
C PRO A 231 1.37 -18.49 33.24
N LYS A 232 1.75 -17.92 34.39
CA LYS A 232 2.67 -18.56 35.33
C LYS A 232 1.91 -19.73 35.98
N GLU A 233 2.38 -20.94 35.73
CA GLU A 233 1.99 -22.10 36.54
C GLU A 233 2.47 -21.90 37.99
N ASP A 234 1.49 -21.78 38.90
CA ASP A 234 1.73 -21.86 40.34
C ASP A 234 2.14 -23.29 40.68
N LYS A 235 3.41 -23.47 41.03
CA LYS A 235 3.86 -24.68 41.74
C LYS A 235 3.34 -24.63 43.18
N LYS A 236 2.38 -25.49 43.49
CA LYS A 236 2.01 -25.82 44.86
C LYS A 236 3.12 -26.68 45.45
N ASP A 237 3.76 -26.18 46.51
CA ASP A 237 4.58 -26.95 47.43
C ASP A 237 3.64 -27.80 48.29
N GLU A 238 3.67 -29.10 48.12
CA GLU A 238 3.14 -30.06 49.07
C GLU A 238 4.26 -30.42 50.07
N ASN A 239 4.20 -29.82 51.25
CA ASN A 239 4.89 -30.31 52.43
C ASN A 239 4.01 -31.40 53.04
N VAL A 240 4.50 -32.62 53.02
CA VAL A 240 3.99 -33.71 53.83
C VAL A 240 4.90 -33.85 55.04
N GLU A 241 4.41 -33.46 56.20
CA GLU A 241 4.97 -33.85 57.50
C GLU A 241 4.61 -35.31 57.81
N GLU A 242 5.61 -36.13 57.92
CA GLU A 242 5.51 -37.44 58.61
C GLU A 242 5.75 -37.21 60.11
N SER A 243 4.82 -37.69 60.92
CA SER A 243 5.08 -38.02 62.33
C SER A 243 4.20 -39.18 62.81
N LYS A 244 4.95 -40.21 63.07
CA LYS A 244 4.62 -41.44 63.87
C LYS A 244 3.90 -42.54 63.12
#